data_d70a17e2dff80f1c4e9017741beb062b
#
_entry.id   d70a17e2dff80f1c4e9017741beb062b
#
_cell.length_a   1.000
_cell.length_b   1.000
_cell.length_c   1.000
_cell.angle_alpha   90.00
_cell.angle_beta   90.00
_cell.angle_gamma   90.00
#
_symmetry.space_group_name_H-M   'P 1'
#
loop_
_entity.id
_entity.type
_entity.pdbx_description
1 polymer ?
#
loop_
_entity_poly.entity_id
_entity_poly.type
_entity_poly.pdbx_seq_one_letter_code
_entity_poly.pdbx_strand_id
1 'polypeptide(L)'
;SSTELPNTFNNQGRKRRIISSWWWYNALNQRTLKHKLTFFLHTSFTVSKDAGTGTSTHFYDHLQLLDFYAYGNIKTLAKKITFDNSMLIYLDNTSNNANNPNENYAREFLELFTILKGPQIDNGDYTNYTELDIQQAAKIFSGIKIQYDRSIIDSDTNLPSGRISVSNHENTNKTFSHAFNNQTISVPYFSILKDGIAISSIQRNVNDPNLTITNFKKFFEVHKQSFKIIADEI
;
A
#
# COMPACT_ATOMS: atom_id res chain seq x y z
N SER A 1 0.92 21.76 -9.36
CA SER A 1 0.89 20.30 -9.53
C SER A 1 2.16 19.82 -10.22
N SER A 2 2.50 18.52 -10.11
CA SER A 2 3.67 17.96 -10.80
C SER A 2 3.56 18.04 -12.33
N THR A 3 2.35 18.18 -12.84
CA THR A 3 2.06 18.39 -14.26
C THR A 3 2.43 19.81 -14.73
N GLU A 4 2.61 20.74 -13.81
CA GLU A 4 3.02 22.13 -14.11
C GLU A 4 4.54 22.29 -14.16
N LEU A 5 5.31 21.27 -13.79
CA LEU A 5 6.76 21.28 -14.00
C LEU A 5 7.02 21.25 -15.53
N PRO A 6 7.79 22.21 -16.05
CA PRO A 6 8.00 22.31 -17.50
C PRO A 6 8.52 20.99 -18.08
N ASN A 7 7.94 20.55 -19.20
CA ASN A 7 8.40 19.36 -19.94
C ASN A 7 9.87 19.44 -20.39
N THR A 8 10.46 20.64 -20.36
CA THR A 8 11.87 20.90 -20.69
C THR A 8 12.88 20.30 -19.72
N PHE A 9 12.45 19.84 -18.52
CA PHE A 9 13.34 19.18 -17.57
C PHE A 9 13.28 17.65 -17.72
N ASN A 10 14.06 17.10 -18.64
CA ASN A 10 14.17 15.65 -18.80
C ASN A 10 14.89 14.93 -17.63
N ASN A 11 15.57 15.70 -16.76
CA ASN A 11 16.33 15.12 -15.64
C ASN A 11 15.44 14.92 -14.41
N GLN A 12 15.13 13.66 -14.12
CA GLN A 12 14.30 13.27 -12.99
C GLN A 12 14.88 13.67 -11.64
N GLY A 13 16.18 13.56 -11.45
CA GLY A 13 16.87 13.99 -10.23
C GLY A 13 16.71 15.49 -9.95
N ARG A 14 16.74 16.32 -11.01
CA ARG A 14 16.49 17.77 -10.90
C ARG A 14 15.05 18.07 -10.48
N LYS A 15 14.08 17.38 -11.10
CA LYS A 15 12.66 17.50 -10.74
C LYS A 15 12.42 17.12 -9.28
N ARG A 16 13.01 16.03 -8.80
CA ARG A 16 12.90 15.59 -7.39
C ARG A 16 13.48 16.61 -6.42
N ARG A 17 14.63 17.23 -6.75
CA ARG A 17 15.19 18.33 -5.93
C ARG A 17 14.26 19.53 -5.87
N ILE A 18 13.63 19.91 -6.98
CA ILE A 18 12.66 21.02 -7.02
C ILE A 18 11.47 20.68 -6.11
N ILE A 19 10.94 19.46 -6.17
CA ILE A 19 9.83 19.02 -5.31
C ILE A 19 10.23 19.08 -3.83
N SER A 20 11.41 18.56 -3.47
CA SER A 20 11.90 18.62 -2.09
C SER A 20 12.08 20.06 -1.63
N SER A 21 12.67 20.93 -2.47
CA SER A 21 12.85 22.35 -2.15
C SER A 21 11.52 23.08 -1.97
N TRP A 22 10.54 22.81 -2.84
CA TRP A 22 9.20 23.34 -2.72
C TRP A 22 8.53 22.91 -1.41
N TRP A 23 8.66 21.64 -1.04
CA TRP A 23 8.10 21.14 0.20
C TRP A 23 8.74 21.81 1.43
N TRP A 24 10.08 21.90 1.46
CA TRP A 24 10.80 22.61 2.53
C TRP A 24 10.44 24.10 2.59
N TYR A 25 10.31 24.75 1.44
CA TYR A 25 9.88 26.15 1.39
C TYR A 25 8.52 26.34 2.06
N ASN A 26 7.54 25.50 1.73
CA ASN A 26 6.22 25.56 2.36
C ASN A 26 6.28 25.26 3.86
N ALA A 27 7.03 24.24 4.26
CA ALA A 27 7.19 23.85 5.67
C ALA A 27 7.79 24.98 6.52
N LEU A 28 8.72 25.76 5.97
CA LEU A 28 9.37 26.87 6.67
C LEU A 28 8.51 28.13 6.70
N ASN A 29 7.72 28.38 5.65
CA ASN A 29 6.94 29.61 5.54
C ASN A 29 5.51 29.50 6.09
N GLN A 30 4.95 28.30 6.17
CA GLN A 30 3.63 28.07 6.75
C GLN A 30 3.77 27.64 8.22
N ARG A 31 3.23 28.48 9.12
CA ARG A 31 3.26 28.21 10.57
C ARG A 31 2.14 27.23 10.98
N THR A 32 2.09 26.05 10.36
CA THR A 32 1.10 25.03 10.67
C THR A 32 1.76 23.74 11.15
N LEU A 33 1.08 22.99 11.98
CA LEU A 33 1.53 21.67 12.43
C LEU A 33 1.51 20.66 11.25
N LYS A 34 0.72 20.91 10.21
CA LYS A 34 0.51 20.02 9.08
C LYS A 34 1.81 19.51 8.46
N HIS A 35 2.74 20.41 8.17
CA HIS A 35 4.01 20.01 7.55
C HIS A 35 4.91 19.17 8.46
N LYS A 36 4.83 19.38 9.78
CA LYS A 36 5.54 18.53 10.75
C LYS A 36 4.95 17.12 10.78
N LEU A 37 3.62 17.02 10.74
CA LEU A 37 2.93 15.73 10.66
C LEU A 37 3.19 15.04 9.32
N THR A 38 3.15 15.76 8.20
CA THR A 38 3.52 15.21 6.89
C THR A 38 4.96 14.68 6.90
N PHE A 39 5.89 15.40 7.51
CA PHE A 39 7.27 14.93 7.67
C PHE A 39 7.35 13.68 8.54
N PHE A 40 6.66 13.67 9.67
CA PHE A 40 6.57 12.50 10.54
C PHE A 40 6.00 11.28 9.78
N LEU A 41 4.92 11.45 9.06
CA LEU A 41 4.35 10.39 8.21
C LEU A 41 5.35 9.92 7.15
N HIS A 42 6.14 10.84 6.56
CA HIS A 42 7.17 10.45 5.60
C HIS A 42 8.34 9.69 6.24
N THR A 43 8.65 9.90 7.52
CA THR A 43 9.63 9.06 8.23
C THR A 43 9.09 7.67 8.56
N SER A 44 7.78 7.51 8.65
CA SER A 44 7.10 6.23 8.89
C SER A 44 6.82 5.46 7.60
N PHE A 45 6.26 6.12 6.59
CA PHE A 45 5.98 5.56 5.26
C PHE A 45 7.05 6.03 4.27
N THR A 46 8.29 5.68 4.55
CA THR A 46 9.45 6.20 3.83
C THR A 46 9.55 5.67 2.40
N VAL A 47 9.84 6.56 1.47
CA VAL A 47 10.36 6.26 0.14
C VAL A 47 11.57 7.13 -0.14
N SER A 48 12.56 6.60 -0.88
CA SER A 48 13.71 7.39 -1.28
C SER A 48 13.39 8.24 -2.50
N LYS A 49 13.67 9.55 -2.44
CA LYS A 49 13.51 10.42 -3.62
C LYS A 49 14.44 10.06 -4.78
N ASP A 50 15.55 9.42 -4.51
CA ASP A 50 16.62 9.16 -5.50
C ASP A 50 16.66 7.72 -6.00
N ALA A 51 16.11 6.77 -5.26
CA ALA A 51 16.15 5.35 -5.58
C ALA A 51 14.75 4.71 -5.52
N GLY A 52 14.38 3.97 -6.56
CA GLY A 52 13.23 3.08 -6.55
C GLY A 52 11.84 3.72 -6.54
N THR A 53 11.72 5.04 -6.69
CA THR A 53 10.41 5.71 -6.64
C THR A 53 9.75 5.94 -8.00
N GLY A 54 10.34 5.40 -9.07
CA GLY A 54 9.88 5.67 -10.43
C GLY A 54 10.15 7.11 -10.87
N THR A 55 9.12 7.83 -11.28
CA THR A 55 9.25 9.22 -11.74
C THR A 55 9.16 10.21 -10.59
N SER A 56 9.66 11.44 -10.83
CA SER A 56 9.51 12.54 -9.88
C SER A 56 8.05 12.88 -9.58
N THR A 57 7.14 12.59 -10.51
CA THR A 57 5.69 12.79 -10.33
C THR A 57 5.13 11.81 -9.30
N HIS A 58 5.54 10.55 -9.33
CA HIS A 58 5.13 9.58 -8.30
C HIS A 58 5.62 10.00 -6.92
N PHE A 59 6.86 10.47 -6.79
CA PHE A 59 7.38 11.02 -5.53
C PHE A 59 6.56 12.22 -5.03
N TYR A 60 6.16 13.11 -5.93
CA TYR A 60 5.27 14.23 -5.59
C TYR A 60 3.91 13.74 -5.09
N ASP A 61 3.30 12.78 -5.79
CA ASP A 61 2.01 12.20 -5.41
C ASP A 61 2.06 11.54 -4.04
N HIS A 62 3.16 10.83 -3.73
CA HIS A 62 3.41 10.28 -2.41
C HIS A 62 3.40 11.36 -1.31
N LEU A 63 4.15 12.44 -1.50
CA LEU A 63 4.14 13.55 -0.54
C LEU A 63 2.75 14.21 -0.39
N GLN A 64 2.00 14.32 -1.48
CA GLN A 64 0.62 14.83 -1.45
C GLN A 64 -0.32 13.90 -0.69
N LEU A 65 -0.14 12.58 -0.83
CA LEU A 65 -0.92 11.59 -0.07
C LEU A 65 -0.68 11.73 1.43
N LEU A 66 0.58 11.86 1.85
CA LEU A 66 0.93 12.08 3.26
C LEU A 66 0.39 13.42 3.77
N ASP A 67 0.49 14.48 2.96
CA ASP A 67 -0.05 15.80 3.30
C ASP A 67 -1.58 15.79 3.43
N PHE A 68 -2.27 15.03 2.58
CA PHE A 68 -3.73 14.85 2.67
C PHE A 68 -4.13 14.21 4.00
N TYR A 69 -3.38 13.21 4.45
CA TYR A 69 -3.67 12.48 5.68
C TYR A 69 -2.95 13.02 6.92
N ALA A 70 -2.29 14.19 6.85
CA ALA A 70 -1.57 14.76 8.00
C ALA A 70 -2.44 14.97 9.25
N TYR A 71 -3.73 15.23 9.06
CA TYR A 71 -4.74 15.26 10.13
C TYR A 71 -5.79 14.16 9.98
N GLY A 72 -5.50 13.17 9.15
CA GLY A 72 -6.44 12.13 8.78
C GLY A 72 -6.31 10.85 9.62
N ASN A 73 -6.97 9.82 9.14
CA ASN A 73 -6.98 8.51 9.78
C ASN A 73 -5.81 7.65 9.27
N ILE A 74 -4.94 7.21 10.18
CA ILE A 74 -3.74 6.42 9.85
C ILE A 74 -4.08 5.06 9.22
N LYS A 75 -5.17 4.42 9.61
CA LYS A 75 -5.61 3.15 9.00
C LYS A 75 -5.99 3.35 7.53
N THR A 76 -6.65 4.46 7.25
CA THR A 76 -7.01 4.81 5.88
C THR A 76 -5.77 5.14 5.08
N LEU A 77 -4.82 5.89 5.66
CA LEU A 77 -3.53 6.15 5.02
C LEU A 77 -2.79 4.85 4.70
N ALA A 78 -2.67 3.91 5.63
CA ALA A 78 -2.00 2.62 5.39
C ALA A 78 -2.62 1.86 4.21
N LYS A 79 -3.95 1.90 4.05
CA LYS A 79 -4.64 1.34 2.89
C LYS A 79 -4.28 2.05 1.60
N LYS A 80 -4.21 3.39 1.62
CA LYS A 80 -3.88 4.19 0.43
C LYS A 80 -2.42 4.05 0.03
N ILE A 81 -1.51 3.95 1.00
CA ILE A 81 -0.07 3.70 0.76
C ILE A 81 0.17 2.38 0.01
N THR A 82 -0.66 1.36 0.23
CA THR A 82 -0.58 0.09 -0.52
C THR A 82 -0.77 0.28 -2.03
N PHE A 83 -1.46 1.33 -2.44
CA PHE A 83 -1.68 1.69 -3.85
C PHE A 83 -0.84 2.89 -4.29
N ASP A 84 0.02 3.42 -3.44
CA ASP A 84 0.91 4.51 -3.82
C ASP A 84 1.97 4.05 -4.82
N ASN A 85 2.03 4.71 -5.97
CA ASN A 85 2.92 4.33 -7.07
C ASN A 85 4.41 4.39 -6.69
N SER A 86 4.82 5.31 -5.82
CA SER A 86 6.20 5.36 -5.32
C SER A 86 6.51 4.20 -4.39
N MET A 87 5.60 3.87 -3.48
CA MET A 87 5.76 2.77 -2.55
C MET A 87 5.78 1.41 -3.27
N LEU A 88 4.91 1.23 -4.27
CA LEU A 88 4.86 0.02 -5.10
C LEU A 88 6.20 -0.28 -5.79
N ILE A 89 6.94 0.76 -6.18
CA ILE A 89 8.28 0.59 -6.75
C ILE A 89 9.33 0.44 -5.65
N TYR A 90 9.29 1.29 -4.63
CA TYR A 90 10.32 1.36 -3.59
C TYR A 90 10.47 0.05 -2.83
N LEU A 91 9.37 -0.60 -2.50
CA LEU A 91 9.33 -1.90 -1.83
C LEU A 91 9.07 -3.07 -2.78
N ASP A 92 9.18 -2.83 -4.09
CA ASP A 92 9.09 -3.84 -5.14
C ASP A 92 7.78 -4.65 -5.16
N ASN A 93 6.69 -4.10 -4.60
CA ASN A 93 5.40 -4.79 -4.64
C ASN A 93 4.81 -4.86 -6.06
N THR A 94 5.29 -4.00 -6.97
CA THR A 94 4.89 -4.07 -8.38
C THR A 94 5.34 -5.37 -9.06
N SER A 95 6.37 -6.06 -8.56
CA SER A 95 6.80 -7.39 -9.03
C SER A 95 6.02 -8.53 -8.38
N ASN A 96 5.35 -8.29 -7.26
CA ASN A 96 4.60 -9.28 -6.52
C ASN A 96 3.43 -9.85 -7.34
N ASN A 97 3.43 -11.17 -7.55
CA ASN A 97 2.42 -11.86 -8.34
C ASN A 97 2.13 -13.27 -7.80
N ALA A 98 1.03 -13.85 -8.27
CA ALA A 98 0.54 -15.15 -7.80
C ALA A 98 1.56 -16.29 -7.89
N ASN A 99 2.38 -16.31 -8.96
CA ASN A 99 3.35 -17.38 -9.18
C ASN A 99 4.66 -17.17 -8.42
N ASN A 100 4.94 -15.94 -8.01
CA ASN A 100 6.14 -15.55 -7.28
C ASN A 100 5.78 -14.43 -6.31
N PRO A 101 5.15 -14.76 -5.15
CA PRO A 101 4.84 -13.78 -4.12
C PRO A 101 6.12 -13.11 -3.61
N ASN A 102 6.10 -11.78 -3.54
CA ASN A 102 7.20 -10.98 -3.00
C ASN A 102 6.80 -10.48 -1.61
N GLU A 103 7.55 -10.89 -0.61
CA GLU A 103 7.27 -10.63 0.80
C GLU A 103 7.74 -9.23 1.27
N ASN A 104 8.56 -8.54 0.49
CA ASN A 104 9.22 -7.31 0.94
C ASN A 104 8.21 -6.26 1.43
N TYR A 105 7.22 -5.92 0.60
CA TYR A 105 6.18 -4.98 1.01
C TYR A 105 5.35 -5.49 2.19
N ALA A 106 5.01 -6.78 2.20
CA ALA A 106 4.21 -7.37 3.27
C ALA A 106 4.94 -7.30 4.62
N ARG A 107 6.24 -7.55 4.62
CA ARG A 107 7.10 -7.46 5.79
C ARG A 107 7.13 -6.03 6.34
N GLU A 108 7.45 -5.06 5.49
CA GLU A 108 7.48 -3.66 5.88
C GLU A 108 6.10 -3.16 6.34
N PHE A 109 5.04 -3.63 5.70
CA PHE A 109 3.68 -3.27 6.06
C PHE A 109 3.32 -3.73 7.49
N LEU A 110 3.64 -4.95 7.85
CA LEU A 110 3.38 -5.47 9.19
C LEU A 110 4.39 -4.93 10.20
N GLU A 111 5.67 -4.90 9.84
CA GLU A 111 6.78 -4.62 10.75
C GLU A 111 6.94 -3.15 11.07
N LEU A 112 6.82 -2.25 10.07
CA LEU A 112 7.11 -0.83 10.23
C LEU A 112 5.86 0.06 10.11
N PHE A 113 4.91 -0.32 9.27
CA PHE A 113 3.82 0.59 8.94
C PHE A 113 2.58 0.41 9.81
N THR A 114 2.40 -0.77 10.44
CA THR A 114 1.13 -1.07 11.10
C THR A 114 1.28 -1.65 12.51
N ILE A 115 1.68 -2.92 12.68
CA ILE A 115 1.57 -3.62 13.95
C ILE A 115 2.88 -3.75 14.72
N LEU A 116 4.01 -3.43 14.09
CA LEU A 116 5.36 -3.60 14.63
C LEU A 116 5.70 -5.08 14.98
N LYS A 117 6.97 -5.38 15.25
CA LYS A 117 7.40 -6.75 15.54
C LYS A 117 6.87 -7.28 16.89
N GLY A 118 6.98 -6.49 17.92
CA GLY A 118 6.92 -6.98 19.27
C GLY A 118 8.18 -7.81 19.63
N PRO A 119 8.23 -8.40 20.83
CA PRO A 119 9.27 -9.34 21.25
C PRO A 119 9.38 -10.55 20.30
N GLN A 120 10.61 -10.96 20.03
CA GLN A 120 10.86 -12.18 19.27
C GLN A 120 10.56 -13.41 20.14
N ILE A 121 9.85 -14.39 19.58
CA ILE A 121 9.48 -15.64 20.25
C ILE A 121 10.16 -16.85 19.65
N ASP A 122 10.50 -16.81 18.34
CA ASP A 122 11.27 -17.86 17.65
C ASP A 122 12.00 -17.24 16.45
N ASN A 123 12.75 -18.03 15.70
CA ASN A 123 13.47 -17.58 14.52
C ASN A 123 12.50 -17.11 13.43
N GLY A 124 12.48 -15.79 13.18
CA GLY A 124 11.55 -15.16 12.24
C GLY A 124 10.15 -14.87 12.80
N ASP A 125 9.81 -15.40 13.99
CA ASP A 125 8.51 -15.23 14.62
C ASP A 125 8.56 -14.23 15.77
N TYR A 126 7.57 -13.36 15.82
CA TYR A 126 7.41 -12.30 16.81
C TYR A 126 6.02 -12.37 17.45
N THR A 127 5.82 -11.68 18.56
CA THR A 127 4.52 -11.69 19.26
C THR A 127 3.39 -11.10 18.42
N ASN A 128 3.69 -10.16 17.54
CA ASN A 128 2.67 -9.46 16.74
C ASN A 128 2.42 -10.09 15.37
N TYR A 129 3.37 -10.83 14.83
CA TYR A 129 3.22 -11.62 13.60
C TYR A 129 4.26 -12.74 13.53
N THR A 130 4.02 -13.71 12.67
CA THR A 130 4.95 -14.79 12.33
C THR A 130 5.35 -14.70 10.86
N GLU A 131 6.36 -15.46 10.47
CA GLU A 131 6.78 -15.57 9.06
C GLU A 131 5.64 -16.05 8.15
N LEU A 132 4.78 -16.95 8.68
CA LEU A 132 3.56 -17.36 7.97
C LEU A 132 2.66 -16.16 7.64
N ASP A 133 2.51 -15.21 8.56
CA ASP A 133 1.65 -14.05 8.35
C ASP A 133 2.19 -13.13 7.24
N ILE A 134 3.51 -12.98 7.16
CA ILE A 134 4.17 -12.25 6.06
C ILE A 134 3.88 -12.91 4.72
N GLN A 135 4.00 -14.24 4.64
CA GLN A 135 3.71 -14.99 3.41
C GLN A 135 2.25 -14.84 3.00
N GLN A 136 1.32 -14.92 3.94
CA GLN A 136 -0.10 -14.74 3.64
C GLN A 136 -0.42 -13.29 3.22
N ALA A 137 0.18 -12.31 3.89
CA ALA A 137 0.04 -10.90 3.51
C ALA A 137 0.62 -10.62 2.12
N ALA A 138 1.77 -11.20 1.75
CA ALA A 138 2.34 -11.08 0.42
C ALA A 138 1.38 -11.57 -0.67
N LYS A 139 0.69 -12.68 -0.43
CA LYS A 139 -0.36 -13.18 -1.34
C LYS A 139 -1.54 -12.21 -1.47
N ILE A 140 -1.94 -11.54 -0.38
CA ILE A 140 -3.00 -10.52 -0.41
C ILE A 140 -2.57 -9.32 -1.24
N PHE A 141 -1.33 -8.87 -1.11
CA PHE A 141 -0.80 -7.71 -1.84
C PHE A 141 -0.37 -8.02 -3.27
N SER A 142 -0.39 -9.30 -3.67
CA SER A 142 -0.07 -9.70 -5.05
C SER A 142 -1.04 -9.09 -6.04
N GLY A 143 -0.58 -8.77 -7.24
CA GLY A 143 -1.39 -8.18 -8.29
C GLY A 143 -1.65 -6.68 -8.15
N ILE A 144 -1.18 -6.01 -7.10
CA ILE A 144 -1.21 -4.55 -7.00
C ILE A 144 0.01 -4.02 -7.76
N LYS A 145 -0.22 -3.26 -8.82
CA LYS A 145 0.79 -2.83 -9.78
C LYS A 145 0.83 -1.32 -9.92
N ILE A 146 1.99 -0.82 -10.27
CA ILE A 146 2.13 0.60 -10.62
C ILE A 146 1.28 0.98 -11.83
N GLN A 147 0.76 2.21 -11.83
CA GLN A 147 0.15 2.87 -12.98
C GLN A 147 1.04 4.04 -13.41
N TYR A 148 1.90 3.79 -14.41
CA TYR A 148 2.93 4.75 -14.83
C TYR A 148 2.38 6.05 -15.40
N ASP A 149 1.26 6.00 -16.11
CA ASP A 149 0.62 7.15 -16.74
C ASP A 149 -0.27 7.97 -15.78
N ARG A 150 -0.40 7.51 -14.53
CA ARG A 150 -1.21 8.17 -13.49
C ARG A 150 -2.69 8.32 -13.86
N SER A 151 -3.21 7.50 -14.75
CA SER A 151 -4.58 7.58 -15.26
C SER A 151 -5.63 7.10 -14.25
N ILE A 152 -5.23 6.30 -13.27
CA ILE A 152 -6.13 5.83 -12.20
C ILE A 152 -6.08 6.82 -11.06
N ILE A 153 -7.23 7.40 -10.75
CA ILE A 153 -7.40 8.40 -9.69
C ILE A 153 -8.20 7.79 -8.54
N ASP A 154 -7.66 7.90 -7.35
CA ASP A 154 -8.37 7.53 -6.12
C ASP A 154 -9.48 8.55 -5.83
N SER A 155 -10.71 8.07 -5.65
CA SER A 155 -11.90 8.93 -5.49
C SER A 155 -11.92 9.72 -4.18
N ASP A 156 -11.24 9.24 -3.14
CA ASP A 156 -11.27 9.89 -1.82
C ASP A 156 -10.25 11.02 -1.74
N THR A 157 -9.09 10.84 -2.38
CA THR A 157 -7.97 11.78 -2.29
C THR A 157 -7.81 12.64 -3.54
N ASN A 158 -8.41 12.23 -4.65
CA ASN A 158 -8.21 12.80 -5.98
C ASN A 158 -6.73 12.76 -6.43
N LEU A 159 -5.97 11.78 -5.92
CA LEU A 159 -4.57 11.56 -6.27
C LEU A 159 -4.40 10.32 -7.15
N PRO A 160 -3.35 10.28 -7.99
CA PRO A 160 -3.02 9.08 -8.76
C PRO A 160 -2.73 7.88 -7.87
N SER A 161 -3.22 6.72 -8.30
CA SER A 161 -3.14 5.46 -7.59
C SER A 161 -2.59 4.36 -8.49
N GLY A 162 -2.07 3.30 -7.88
CA GLY A 162 -1.75 2.05 -8.55
C GLY A 162 -3.01 1.34 -9.06
N ARG A 163 -2.79 0.31 -9.86
CA ARG A 163 -3.85 -0.51 -10.46
C ARG A 163 -3.89 -1.92 -9.89
N ILE A 164 -5.03 -2.56 -10.03
CA ILE A 164 -5.21 -3.97 -9.71
C ILE A 164 -5.08 -4.79 -11.00
N SER A 165 -4.27 -5.82 -10.95
CA SER A 165 -4.12 -6.84 -11.99
C SER A 165 -4.62 -8.17 -11.45
N VAL A 166 -5.87 -8.51 -11.77
CA VAL A 166 -6.53 -9.72 -11.25
C VAL A 166 -5.79 -10.99 -11.68
N SER A 167 -5.27 -11.03 -12.90
CA SER A 167 -4.50 -12.17 -13.42
C SER A 167 -3.18 -12.42 -12.69
N ASN A 168 -2.67 -11.40 -11.98
CA ASN A 168 -1.45 -11.49 -11.17
C ASN A 168 -1.75 -11.65 -9.66
N HIS A 169 -3.02 -11.65 -9.27
CA HIS A 169 -3.40 -11.81 -7.88
C HIS A 169 -3.48 -13.29 -7.50
N GLU A 170 -2.89 -13.64 -6.37
CA GLU A 170 -2.98 -14.99 -5.80
C GLU A 170 -4.39 -15.22 -5.21
N ASN A 171 -5.10 -16.22 -5.70
CA ASN A 171 -6.53 -16.41 -5.50
C ASN A 171 -6.84 -17.71 -4.73
N THR A 172 -6.07 -18.01 -3.67
CA THR A 172 -6.38 -19.09 -2.73
C THR A 172 -6.74 -18.53 -1.35
N ASN A 173 -7.23 -19.38 -0.46
CA ASN A 173 -7.46 -19.00 0.93
C ASN A 173 -6.14 -18.64 1.61
N LYS A 174 -6.14 -17.61 2.45
CA LYS A 174 -5.02 -17.15 3.24
C LYS A 174 -5.30 -17.40 4.71
N THR A 175 -4.61 -18.36 5.31
CA THR A 175 -4.75 -18.68 6.74
C THR A 175 -3.57 -18.10 7.50
N PHE A 176 -3.87 -17.20 8.40
CA PHE A 176 -2.91 -16.54 9.28
C PHE A 176 -2.61 -17.35 10.52
N SER A 177 -1.55 -17.01 11.22
CA SER A 177 -1.09 -17.67 12.44
C SER A 177 -1.96 -17.35 13.67
N HIS A 178 -1.53 -17.89 14.80
CA HIS A 178 -2.13 -17.58 16.10
C HIS A 178 -2.06 -16.08 16.46
N ALA A 179 -1.06 -15.35 15.98
CA ALA A 179 -0.95 -13.91 16.17
C ALA A 179 -2.18 -13.14 15.59
N PHE A 180 -2.83 -13.73 14.59
CA PHE A 180 -4.07 -13.26 14.00
C PHE A 180 -5.25 -14.21 14.29
N ASN A 181 -5.24 -14.87 15.45
CA ASN A 181 -6.29 -15.78 15.90
C ASN A 181 -6.61 -16.90 14.90
N ASN A 182 -5.63 -17.36 14.14
CA ASN A 182 -5.77 -18.39 13.09
C ASN A 182 -6.87 -18.05 12.07
N GLN A 183 -7.07 -16.76 11.80
CA GLN A 183 -8.11 -16.32 10.85
C GLN A 183 -7.79 -16.75 9.43
N THR A 184 -8.82 -17.19 8.72
CA THR A 184 -8.73 -17.50 7.29
C THR A 184 -9.50 -16.47 6.48
N ILE A 185 -8.80 -15.81 5.57
CA ILE A 185 -9.42 -14.98 4.54
C ILE A 185 -9.75 -15.90 3.37
N SER A 186 -11.01 -16.27 3.26
CA SER A 186 -11.49 -17.08 2.15
C SER A 186 -11.61 -16.24 0.89
N VAL A 187 -11.25 -16.84 -0.24
CA VAL A 187 -11.55 -16.24 -1.54
C VAL A 187 -13.06 -16.06 -1.64
N PRO A 188 -13.53 -14.89 -2.08
CA PRO A 188 -14.96 -14.72 -2.30
C PRO A 188 -15.45 -15.74 -3.31
N TYR A 189 -16.36 -16.59 -2.89
CA TYR A 189 -17.07 -17.49 -3.82
C TYR A 189 -18.03 -16.63 -4.63
N PHE A 190 -17.69 -16.36 -5.87
CA PHE A 190 -18.57 -15.65 -6.79
C PHE A 190 -19.90 -16.38 -7.09
N SER A 191 -19.95 -17.69 -6.80
CA SER A 191 -21.19 -18.47 -6.91
C SER A 191 -22.33 -17.94 -6.04
N ILE A 192 -22.04 -17.15 -4.99
CA ILE A 192 -23.05 -16.56 -4.12
C ILE A 192 -23.54 -15.20 -4.66
N LEU A 193 -22.85 -14.61 -5.62
CA LEU A 193 -23.10 -13.23 -6.03
C LEU A 193 -23.91 -13.06 -7.31
N LYS A 194 -24.16 -14.09 -8.08
CA LYS A 194 -25.03 -14.04 -9.28
C LYS A 194 -25.72 -15.37 -9.57
N ASP A 195 -26.98 -15.48 -9.18
CA ASP A 195 -28.01 -16.34 -9.78
C ASP A 195 -27.58 -17.79 -10.13
N GLY A 196 -26.86 -18.48 -9.24
CA GLY A 196 -26.65 -19.93 -9.36
C GLY A 196 -25.75 -20.39 -10.52
N ILE A 197 -25.04 -19.51 -11.19
CA ILE A 197 -24.09 -19.88 -12.24
C ILE A 197 -22.74 -20.21 -11.60
N ALA A 198 -22.34 -21.47 -11.69
CA ALA A 198 -21.06 -21.96 -11.19
C ALA A 198 -19.88 -21.25 -11.87
N ILE A 199 -19.07 -20.53 -11.10
CA ILE A 199 -18.01 -19.63 -11.58
C ILE A 199 -16.68 -20.33 -11.88
N SER A 200 -16.62 -21.67 -11.84
CA SER A 200 -15.41 -22.37 -12.28
C SER A 200 -14.99 -22.03 -13.72
N SER A 201 -15.92 -21.60 -14.58
CA SER A 201 -15.64 -21.13 -15.93
C SER A 201 -15.38 -19.62 -16.03
N ILE A 202 -15.83 -18.83 -15.07
CA ILE A 202 -15.68 -17.37 -15.07
C ILE A 202 -14.34 -16.95 -14.44
N GLN A 203 -13.79 -17.74 -13.53
CA GLN A 203 -12.50 -17.46 -12.86
C GLN A 203 -11.31 -17.28 -13.81
N ARG A 204 -11.37 -17.82 -15.03
CA ARG A 204 -10.28 -17.71 -15.99
C ARG A 204 -10.41 -16.53 -16.96
N ASN A 205 -11.57 -15.91 -17.07
CA ASN A 205 -11.85 -14.91 -18.11
C ASN A 205 -12.36 -13.57 -17.60
N VAL A 206 -12.61 -13.42 -16.31
CA VAL A 206 -13.09 -12.15 -15.77
C VAL A 206 -11.95 -11.45 -15.06
N ASN A 207 -11.47 -10.38 -15.65
CA ASN A 207 -10.67 -9.37 -14.97
C ASN A 207 -11.58 -8.65 -13.96
N ASP A 208 -11.82 -9.27 -12.79
CA ASP A 208 -12.57 -8.64 -11.74
C ASP A 208 -11.61 -7.89 -10.79
N PRO A 209 -11.52 -6.57 -10.90
CA PRO A 209 -10.69 -5.76 -10.02
C PRO A 209 -11.13 -5.84 -8.56
N ASN A 210 -12.39 -6.23 -8.30
CA ASN A 210 -12.94 -6.31 -6.95
C ASN A 210 -12.37 -7.48 -6.14
N LEU A 211 -11.85 -8.52 -6.78
CA LEU A 211 -11.30 -9.68 -6.10
C LEU A 211 -10.15 -9.30 -5.16
N THR A 212 -9.16 -8.59 -5.68
CA THR A 212 -8.02 -8.12 -4.87
C THR A 212 -8.47 -7.12 -3.81
N ILE A 213 -9.39 -6.21 -4.15
CA ILE A 213 -9.96 -5.25 -3.20
C ILE A 213 -10.69 -5.97 -2.06
N THR A 214 -11.45 -7.03 -2.37
CA THR A 214 -12.19 -7.77 -1.34
C THR A 214 -11.24 -8.49 -0.38
N ASN A 215 -10.19 -9.13 -0.89
CA ASN A 215 -9.19 -9.78 -0.04
C ASN A 215 -8.44 -8.75 0.82
N PHE A 216 -8.10 -7.62 0.24
CA PHE A 216 -7.47 -6.51 0.95
C PHE A 216 -8.37 -5.95 2.07
N LYS A 217 -9.67 -5.73 1.80
CA LYS A 217 -10.62 -5.31 2.83
C LYS A 217 -10.72 -6.33 3.97
N LYS A 218 -10.85 -7.62 3.67
CA LYS A 218 -10.88 -8.67 4.68
C LYS A 218 -9.61 -8.73 5.51
N PHE A 219 -8.45 -8.57 4.89
CA PHE A 219 -7.18 -8.43 5.62
C PHE A 219 -7.24 -7.31 6.66
N PHE A 220 -7.72 -6.12 6.28
CA PHE A 220 -7.87 -5.01 7.23
C PHE A 220 -8.94 -5.25 8.30
N GLU A 221 -9.99 -5.97 7.99
CA GLU A 221 -11.03 -6.34 8.99
C GLU A 221 -10.46 -7.30 10.03
N VAL A 222 -9.70 -8.29 9.61
CA VAL A 222 -9.02 -9.24 10.51
C VAL A 222 -8.05 -8.51 11.45
N HIS A 223 -7.33 -7.51 10.93
CA HIS A 223 -6.34 -6.73 11.69
C HIS A 223 -6.89 -5.48 12.38
N LYS A 224 -8.20 -5.33 12.43
CA LYS A 224 -8.85 -4.13 12.98
C LYS A 224 -8.38 -3.76 14.39
N GLN A 225 -8.11 -4.77 15.22
CA GLN A 225 -7.63 -4.58 16.59
C GLN A 225 -6.20 -4.01 16.59
N SER A 226 -5.31 -4.56 15.75
CA SER A 226 -3.91 -4.12 15.64
C SER A 226 -3.80 -2.70 15.12
N PHE A 227 -4.63 -2.32 14.14
CA PHE A 227 -4.70 -0.95 13.65
C PHE A 227 -5.24 0.04 14.70
N LYS A 228 -6.07 -0.42 15.63
CA LYS A 228 -6.57 0.42 16.72
C LYS A 228 -5.43 0.83 17.65
N ILE A 229 -4.56 -0.11 18.01
CA ILE A 229 -3.42 0.16 18.90
C ILE A 229 -2.54 1.27 18.31
N ILE A 230 -2.18 1.18 17.02
CA ILE A 230 -1.37 2.21 16.36
C ILE A 230 -2.07 3.57 16.35
N ALA A 231 -3.38 3.59 16.14
CA ALA A 231 -4.14 4.85 16.12
C ALA A 231 -4.34 5.47 17.53
N ASP A 232 -4.24 4.64 18.57
CA ASP A 232 -4.38 5.11 19.96
C ASP A 232 -3.02 5.56 20.54
N GLU A 233 -1.88 5.20 19.90
CA GLU A 233 -0.52 5.59 20.29
C GLU A 233 -0.01 6.87 19.59
N ILE A 234 -0.74 7.40 18.61
CA ILE A 234 -0.46 8.64 17.86
C ILE A 234 -1.40 9.75 18.32
#